data_748374e9822edcafe3cb145d1af52c3e
#
_entry.id   748374e9822edcafe3cb145d1af52c3e
#
_cell.length_a   1.000
_cell.length_b   1.000
_cell.length_c   1.000
_cell.angle_alpha   90.00
_cell.angle_beta   90.00
_cell.angle_gamma   90.00
#
_symmetry.space_group_name_H-M   'P 1'
#
loop_
_entity.id
_entity.type
_entity.pdbx_description
1 polymer ?
#
loop_
_entity_poly.entity_id
_entity_poly.type
_entity_poly.pdbx_seq_one_letter_code
_entity_poly.pdbx_strand_id
1 'polypeptide(L)' 'GDDVAVFTGLSDEYEITKQEDATIVSDVQSDRDGIDRLSNIEFIHFSDKKIEIN' A
#
# COMPACT_ATOMS: atom_id res chain seq x y z
N GLY A 1 -12.32 -9.49 7.64
CA GLY A 1 -12.75 -9.55 6.25
C GLY A 1 -11.63 -9.33 5.28
N ASP A 2 -11.98 -9.32 4.03
CA ASP A 2 -11.01 -9.14 2.96
C ASP A 2 -10.96 -7.68 2.58
N ASP A 3 -10.04 -6.95 3.19
CA ASP A 3 -9.92 -5.53 2.94
C ASP A 3 -8.85 -5.27 1.90
N VAL A 4 -9.13 -4.33 1.01
CA VAL A 4 -8.25 -3.97 -0.09
C VAL A 4 -8.01 -2.47 -0.06
N ALA A 5 -6.73 -2.09 -0.09
CA ALA A 5 -6.36 -0.70 -0.25
C ALA A 5 -6.05 -0.44 -1.72
N VAL A 6 -6.60 0.63 -2.27
CA VAL A 6 -6.44 0.94 -3.68
C VAL A 6 -5.62 2.22 -3.83
N PHE A 7 -4.54 2.11 -4.59
CA PHE A 7 -3.67 3.25 -4.89
C PHE A 7 -3.66 3.50 -6.40
N THR A 8 -3.57 4.74 -6.78
CA THR A 8 -3.68 5.12 -8.18
C THR A 8 -2.37 5.06 -8.95
N GLY A 9 -1.24 5.00 -8.24
CA GLY A 9 0.06 4.97 -8.88
C GLY A 9 0.54 3.56 -9.18
N LEU A 10 1.72 3.48 -9.77
CA LEU A 10 2.36 2.20 -10.03
C LEU A 10 2.99 1.68 -8.74
N SER A 11 3.08 0.36 -8.62
CA SER A 11 3.65 -0.24 -7.41
C SER A 11 5.09 0.19 -7.19
N ASP A 12 5.84 0.47 -8.26
CA ASP A 12 7.22 0.93 -8.17
C ASP A 12 7.35 2.30 -7.52
N GLU A 13 6.27 3.05 -7.47
CA GLU A 13 6.28 4.40 -6.93
C GLU A 13 6.01 4.43 -5.44
N TYR A 14 5.87 3.28 -4.83
CA TYR A 14 5.59 3.19 -3.40
C TYR A 14 6.61 2.30 -2.72
N GLU A 15 6.89 2.61 -1.46
CA GLU A 15 7.72 1.77 -0.63
C GLU A 15 6.83 1.13 0.42
N ILE A 16 6.85 -0.19 0.48
CA ILE A 16 5.97 -0.94 1.36
C ILE A 16 6.80 -1.56 2.47
N THR A 17 6.43 -1.26 3.72
CA THR A 17 7.08 -1.83 4.88
C THR A 17 6.05 -2.56 5.71
N LYS A 18 6.23 -3.87 5.86
CA LYS A 18 5.33 -4.66 6.68
C LYS A 18 5.78 -4.65 8.11
N GLN A 19 4.87 -4.33 9.00
CA GLN A 19 5.10 -4.39 10.43
C GLN A 19 4.18 -5.42 11.06
N GLU A 20 4.35 -5.65 12.35
CA GLU A 20 3.64 -6.71 13.05
C GLU A 20 2.13 -6.55 12.97
N ASP A 21 1.65 -5.32 13.14
CA ASP A 21 0.21 -5.05 13.19
C ASP A 21 -0.24 -4.03 12.16
N ALA A 22 0.63 -3.67 11.22
CA ALA A 22 0.28 -2.69 10.22
C ALA A 22 1.21 -2.79 9.03
N THR A 23 0.80 -2.23 7.90
CA THR A 23 1.63 -2.09 6.73
C THR A 23 1.74 -0.62 6.39
N ILE A 24 2.97 -0.15 6.21
CA ILE A 24 3.21 1.26 5.88
C ILE A 24 3.49 1.35 4.39
N VAL A 25 2.73 2.18 3.71
CA VAL A 25 2.91 2.43 2.28
C VAL A 25 3.31 3.89 2.12
N SER A 26 4.51 4.10 1.64
CA SER A 26 5.07 5.44 1.47
C SER A 26 5.21 5.76 -0.01
N ASP A 27 4.57 6.82 -0.45
CA ASP A 27 4.69 7.27 -1.83
C ASP A 27 6.03 7.99 -1.99
N VAL A 28 6.83 7.54 -2.95
CA VAL A 28 8.13 8.16 -3.19
C VAL A 28 7.99 9.53 -3.84
N GLN A 29 6.82 9.84 -4.38
CA GLN A 29 6.54 11.17 -4.92
C GLN A 29 5.82 11.99 -3.86
N SER A 30 6.50 12.96 -3.33
CA SER A 30 6.08 13.67 -2.13
C SER A 30 4.80 14.48 -2.29
N ASP A 31 4.36 14.73 -3.50
CA ASP A 31 3.18 15.56 -3.73
C ASP A 31 1.93 14.77 -4.03
N ARG A 32 1.94 13.47 -3.70
CA ARG A 32 0.75 12.63 -3.87
C ARG A 32 0.24 12.15 -2.53
N ASP A 33 0.12 10.83 -2.36
CA ASP A 33 -0.56 10.26 -1.20
C ASP A 33 0.22 10.37 0.11
N GLY A 34 1.52 10.54 0.03
CA GLY A 34 2.33 10.62 1.23
C GLY A 34 2.55 9.26 1.87
N ILE A 35 2.39 9.20 3.17
CA ILE A 35 2.61 7.97 3.93
C ILE A 35 1.29 7.49 4.50
N ASP A 36 0.93 6.25 4.20
CA ASP A 36 -0.29 5.64 4.71
C ASP A 36 0.04 4.46 5.61
N ARG A 37 -0.66 4.40 6.73
CA ARG A 37 -0.55 3.27 7.63
C ARG A 37 -1.81 2.45 7.54
N LEU A 38 -1.67 1.21 7.11
CA LEU A 38 -2.80 0.32 6.85
C LEU A 38 -2.86 -0.78 7.90
N SER A 39 -4.04 -0.99 8.47
CA SER A 39 -4.26 -2.06 9.43
C SER A 39 -5.32 -3.01 8.91
N ASN A 40 -5.10 -4.30 9.13
CA ASN A 40 -6.08 -5.33 8.74
C ASN A 40 -6.36 -5.35 7.25
N ILE A 41 -5.34 -5.03 6.44
CA ILE A 41 -5.46 -5.02 4.99
C ILE A 41 -4.84 -6.30 4.45
N GLU A 42 -5.57 -6.99 3.59
CA GLU A 42 -5.12 -8.25 2.99
C GLU A 42 -4.38 -8.01 1.68
N PHE A 43 -4.83 -7.04 0.90
CA PHE A 43 -4.29 -6.79 -0.43
C PHE A 43 -4.12 -5.31 -0.66
N ILE A 44 -3.15 -4.99 -1.53
CA ILE A 44 -2.98 -3.63 -2.02
C ILE A 44 -3.07 -3.67 -3.54
N HIS A 45 -3.98 -2.86 -4.09
CA HIS A 45 -4.13 -2.73 -5.54
C HIS A 45 -3.41 -1.48 -6.01
N PHE A 46 -2.46 -1.67 -6.91
CA PHE A 46 -1.84 -0.57 -7.63
C PHE A 46 -2.37 -0.58 -9.06
N SER A 47 -2.04 0.45 -9.84
CA SER A 47 -2.54 0.51 -11.20
C SER A 47 -1.97 -0.59 -12.10
N ASP A 48 -0.81 -1.14 -11.73
CA ASP A 48 -0.14 -2.16 -12.55
C ASP A 48 -0.26 -3.56 -11.97
N LYS A 49 -0.58 -3.71 -10.70
CA LYS A 49 -0.69 -5.05 -10.12
C LYS A 49 -1.33 -5.02 -8.74
N LYS A 50 -1.68 -6.20 -8.27
CA LYS A 50 -2.19 -6.41 -6.92
C LYS A 50 -1.14 -7.15 -6.10
N ILE A 51 -0.93 -6.73 -4.87
CA ILE A 51 0.02 -7.36 -3.97
C ILE A 51 -0.74 -7.94 -2.79
N GLU A 52 -0.45 -9.18 -2.48
CA GLU A 52 -1.00 -9.83 -1.31
C GLU A 52 -0.05 -9.60 -0.13
N ILE A 53 -0.59 -9.00 0.92
CA ILE A 53 0.20 -8.68 2.09
C ILE A 53 0.31 -9.87 3.03
N ASN A 54 -0.78 -10.56 3.17
CA ASN A 54 -0.87 -11.60 4.19
C ASN A 54 -0.95 -12.98 3.59
#